data_41ec330011810e628b60eff67eb3a573
#
_entry.id   41ec330011810e628b60eff67eb3a573
#
_cell.length_a   1.000
_cell.length_b   1.000
_cell.length_c   1.000
_cell.angle_alpha   90.00
_cell.angle_beta   90.00
_cell.angle_gamma   90.00
#
_symmetry.space_group_name_H-M   'P 1'
#
loop_
_entity.id
_entity.type
_entity.pdbx_description
1 polymer ?
#
loop_
_entity_poly.entity_id
_entity_poly.type
_entity_poly.pdbx_seq_one_letter_code
_entity_poly.pdbx_strand_id
1 'polypeptide(L)'
;MSPELTQASADYRAWLGELKARFRQVQLKAAVTVNTALLQFYWDLGADMVTRQTQWNWGSGFLKQLSADLMSEFPEMTGFSASNLKYIRQWHLFWAADAIGQQPVGRMGQQPVAQLAKQPVSPILAIPWGHNLAIIAKCKQHDEALYYVQATQTHGWSRSVLVHQIESGLYQREGKAVTNFAQTLPAAQSDLARQMLKDPYKFDFFSLSREYTERELESRLVEHITQFLLELGAGFAYLGRQVPLQVGEREFFLDLLFYHARLHCYVVIELKTGDFEPEHAGKLNFYIKAIDEQWRGEGDQPTIGLLLCKNKDRLVAEYALSDIHKPMGVSEYTLSHTLPESLRDKLPSIEAIERELGLDGLDDAGGEV
;
A
#
# COMPACT_ATOMS: atom_id res chain seq x y z
N MET A 1 -34.40 8.69 40.66
CA MET A 1 -34.36 8.15 39.28
C MET A 1 -34.28 6.64 39.42
N SER A 2 -35.28 5.93 38.92
CA SER A 2 -35.40 4.49 39.09
C SER A 2 -34.34 3.74 38.28
N PRO A 3 -33.74 2.66 38.83
CA PRO A 3 -32.71 1.86 38.13
C PRO A 3 -33.15 1.32 36.74
N GLU A 4 -34.46 1.05 36.59
CA GLU A 4 -35.05 0.54 35.33
C GLU A 4 -34.95 1.51 34.15
N LEU A 5 -35.07 2.82 34.37
CA LEU A 5 -34.91 3.82 33.31
C LEU A 5 -33.47 3.97 32.83
N THR A 6 -32.50 3.66 33.70
CA THR A 6 -31.06 3.71 33.34
C THR A 6 -30.66 2.47 32.55
N GLN A 7 -31.21 1.30 32.88
CA GLN A 7 -30.96 0.04 32.20
C GLN A 7 -31.59 0.03 30.80
N ALA A 8 -32.85 0.44 30.66
CA ALA A 8 -33.51 0.58 29.35
C ALA A 8 -32.77 1.58 28.43
N SER A 9 -32.16 2.62 28.97
CA SER A 9 -31.35 3.57 28.21
C SER A 9 -30.00 3.00 27.80
N ALA A 10 -29.39 2.09 28.56
CA ALA A 10 -28.15 1.38 28.20
C ALA A 10 -28.41 0.34 27.13
N ASP A 11 -29.45 -0.45 27.28
CA ASP A 11 -29.88 -1.47 26.29
C ASP A 11 -30.29 -0.82 24.96
N TYR A 12 -30.97 0.32 24.99
CA TYR A 12 -31.29 1.09 23.79
C TYR A 12 -30.04 1.59 23.08
N ARG A 13 -29.04 2.11 23.80
CA ARG A 13 -27.77 2.57 23.22
C ARG A 13 -26.98 1.42 22.60
N ALA A 14 -26.92 0.26 23.25
CA ALA A 14 -26.28 -0.94 22.72
C ALA A 14 -26.95 -1.39 21.42
N TRP A 15 -28.30 -1.52 21.44
CA TRP A 15 -29.09 -1.87 20.26
C TRP A 15 -28.92 -0.84 19.11
N LEU A 16 -28.93 0.46 19.44
CA LEU A 16 -28.69 1.52 18.45
C LEU A 16 -27.28 1.44 17.86
N GLY A 17 -26.28 1.08 18.66
CA GLY A 17 -24.91 0.81 18.21
C GLY A 17 -24.85 -0.34 17.21
N GLU A 18 -25.51 -1.46 17.51
CA GLU A 18 -25.60 -2.61 16.60
C GLU A 18 -26.36 -2.27 15.31
N LEU A 19 -27.45 -1.52 15.42
CA LEU A 19 -28.23 -1.10 14.26
C LEU A 19 -27.40 -0.20 13.33
N LYS A 20 -26.68 0.77 13.88
CA LYS A 20 -25.75 1.63 13.11
C LYS A 20 -24.65 0.82 12.45
N ALA A 21 -24.07 -0.17 13.13
CA ALA A 21 -23.04 -1.03 12.56
C ALA A 21 -23.59 -1.85 11.38
N ARG A 22 -24.77 -2.46 11.54
CA ARG A 22 -25.44 -3.19 10.44
C ARG A 22 -25.78 -2.28 9.26
N PHE A 23 -26.27 -1.09 9.52
CA PHE A 23 -26.61 -0.14 8.46
C PHE A 23 -25.36 0.29 7.68
N ARG A 24 -24.24 0.61 8.36
CA ARG A 24 -22.95 0.91 7.72
C ARG A 24 -22.46 -0.26 6.85
N GLN A 25 -22.57 -1.50 7.34
CA GLN A 25 -22.20 -2.68 6.54
C GLN A 25 -23.05 -2.82 5.27
N VAL A 26 -24.36 -2.56 5.37
CA VAL A 26 -25.27 -2.60 4.21
C VAL A 26 -24.94 -1.50 3.22
N GLN A 27 -24.68 -0.27 3.70
CA GLN A 27 -24.27 0.85 2.84
C GLN A 27 -22.95 0.55 2.11
N LEU A 28 -21.95 0.05 2.84
CA LEU A 28 -20.66 -0.32 2.26
C LEU A 28 -20.82 -1.42 1.20
N LYS A 29 -21.60 -2.46 1.51
CA LYS A 29 -21.87 -3.56 0.58
C LYS A 29 -22.61 -3.07 -0.67
N ALA A 30 -23.58 -2.18 -0.52
CA ALA A 30 -24.29 -1.58 -1.64
C ALA A 30 -23.34 -0.73 -2.51
N ALA A 31 -22.51 0.12 -1.91
CA ALA A 31 -21.53 0.94 -2.63
C ALA A 31 -20.53 0.07 -3.42
N VAL A 32 -20.01 -1.01 -2.82
CA VAL A 32 -19.13 -1.96 -3.51
C VAL A 32 -19.84 -2.64 -4.67
N THR A 33 -21.10 -3.05 -4.49
CA THR A 33 -21.90 -3.70 -5.55
C THR A 33 -22.14 -2.75 -6.72
N VAL A 34 -22.49 -1.49 -6.43
CA VAL A 34 -22.71 -0.45 -7.46
C VAL A 34 -21.41 -0.16 -8.21
N ASN A 35 -20.29 -0.02 -7.50
CA ASN A 35 -18.98 0.18 -8.12
C ASN A 35 -18.62 -1.00 -9.06
N THR A 36 -18.79 -2.22 -8.60
CA THR A 36 -18.49 -3.43 -9.41
C THR A 36 -19.35 -3.48 -10.67
N ALA A 37 -20.65 -3.19 -10.58
CA ALA A 37 -21.55 -3.17 -11.72
C ALA A 37 -21.17 -2.07 -12.74
N LEU A 38 -20.80 -0.89 -12.25
CA LEU A 38 -20.31 0.21 -13.09
C LEU A 38 -19.01 -0.14 -13.80
N LEU A 39 -18.06 -0.74 -13.08
CA LEU A 39 -16.78 -1.15 -13.67
C LEU A 39 -16.95 -2.31 -14.66
N GLN A 40 -17.90 -3.21 -14.43
CA GLN A 40 -18.26 -4.23 -15.41
C GLN A 40 -18.81 -3.58 -16.68
N PHE A 41 -19.71 -2.61 -16.54
CA PHE A 41 -20.20 -1.84 -17.68
C PHE A 41 -19.07 -1.11 -18.43
N TYR A 42 -18.13 -0.50 -17.72
CA TYR A 42 -16.96 0.13 -18.34
C TYR A 42 -16.07 -0.88 -19.07
N TRP A 43 -15.95 -2.09 -18.54
CA TRP A 43 -15.21 -3.16 -19.21
C TRP A 43 -15.84 -3.55 -20.54
N ASP A 44 -17.15 -3.77 -20.54
CA ASP A 44 -17.91 -4.16 -21.74
C ASP A 44 -17.91 -3.03 -22.78
N LEU A 45 -18.10 -1.78 -22.32
CA LEU A 45 -18.01 -0.60 -23.19
C LEU A 45 -16.61 -0.45 -23.81
N GLY A 46 -15.56 -0.71 -23.02
CA GLY A 46 -14.17 -0.71 -23.50
C GLY A 46 -13.94 -1.74 -24.60
N ALA A 47 -14.46 -2.97 -24.40
CA ALA A 47 -14.39 -4.06 -25.37
C ALA A 47 -15.12 -3.69 -26.68
N ASP A 48 -16.33 -3.14 -26.55
CA ASP A 48 -17.13 -2.69 -27.70
C ASP A 48 -16.42 -1.58 -28.49
N MET A 49 -15.87 -0.58 -27.81
CA MET A 49 -15.11 0.50 -28.46
C MET A 49 -13.90 -0.03 -29.23
N VAL A 50 -13.12 -0.96 -28.64
CA VAL A 50 -11.95 -1.57 -29.30
C VAL A 50 -12.39 -2.37 -30.53
N THR A 51 -13.41 -3.22 -30.40
CA THR A 51 -13.92 -4.06 -31.51
C THR A 51 -14.45 -3.24 -32.65
N ARG A 52 -15.27 -2.23 -32.37
CA ARG A 52 -15.90 -1.39 -33.39
C ARG A 52 -14.91 -0.44 -34.06
N GLN A 53 -13.91 0.07 -33.33
CA GLN A 53 -12.85 0.88 -33.92
C GLN A 53 -12.06 0.09 -34.98
N THR A 54 -11.81 -1.20 -34.74
CA THR A 54 -11.11 -2.07 -35.70
C THR A 54 -11.96 -2.39 -36.92
N GLN A 55 -13.28 -2.59 -36.74
CA GLN A 55 -14.17 -2.95 -37.84
C GLN A 55 -14.55 -1.80 -38.75
N TRP A 56 -14.70 -0.57 -38.20
CA TRP A 56 -15.32 0.54 -38.93
C TRP A 56 -14.38 1.71 -39.20
N ASN A 57 -13.09 1.58 -38.86
CA ASN A 57 -12.04 2.56 -39.11
C ASN A 57 -12.41 3.98 -38.66
N TRP A 58 -13.04 4.10 -37.49
CA TRP A 58 -13.56 5.36 -36.97
C TRP A 58 -12.43 6.36 -36.69
N GLY A 59 -12.56 7.56 -37.23
CA GLY A 59 -11.61 8.65 -37.08
C GLY A 59 -11.52 9.19 -35.64
N SER A 60 -10.64 10.16 -35.44
CA SER A 60 -10.35 10.79 -34.14
C SER A 60 -11.54 11.49 -33.46
N GLY A 61 -12.63 11.75 -34.19
CA GLY A 61 -13.85 12.38 -33.67
C GLY A 61 -14.84 11.45 -32.98
N PHE A 62 -14.71 10.13 -33.13
CA PHE A 62 -15.68 9.15 -32.62
C PHE A 62 -15.97 9.27 -31.13
N LEU A 63 -14.93 9.35 -30.27
CA LEU A 63 -15.12 9.45 -28.83
C LEU A 63 -15.83 10.75 -28.41
N LYS A 64 -15.62 11.84 -29.14
CA LYS A 64 -16.32 13.10 -28.88
C LYS A 64 -17.82 12.99 -29.24
N GLN A 65 -18.14 12.35 -30.38
CA GLN A 65 -19.52 12.13 -30.78
C GLN A 65 -20.22 11.18 -29.81
N LEU A 66 -19.61 10.04 -29.47
CA LEU A 66 -20.15 9.10 -28.49
C LEU A 66 -20.40 9.75 -27.11
N SER A 67 -19.46 10.60 -26.68
CA SER A 67 -19.62 11.37 -25.44
C SER A 67 -20.82 12.31 -25.51
N ALA A 68 -20.96 13.06 -26.59
CA ALA A 68 -22.08 13.99 -26.77
C ALA A 68 -23.44 13.26 -26.78
N ASP A 69 -23.53 12.13 -27.48
CA ASP A 69 -24.74 11.34 -27.57
C ASP A 69 -25.14 10.73 -26.23
N LEU A 70 -24.17 10.13 -25.50
CA LEU A 70 -24.40 9.55 -24.16
C LEU A 70 -24.76 10.62 -23.13
N MET A 71 -24.08 11.77 -23.12
CA MET A 71 -24.38 12.85 -22.17
C MET A 71 -25.72 13.51 -22.45
N SER A 72 -26.15 13.54 -23.71
CA SER A 72 -27.49 14.02 -24.09
C SER A 72 -28.60 13.08 -23.63
N GLU A 73 -28.38 11.77 -23.71
CA GLU A 73 -29.36 10.75 -23.30
C GLU A 73 -29.38 10.56 -21.77
N PHE A 74 -28.21 10.69 -21.12
CA PHE A 74 -28.03 10.47 -19.69
C PHE A 74 -27.37 11.67 -19.01
N PRO A 75 -28.04 12.84 -18.92
CA PRO A 75 -27.47 14.09 -18.43
C PRO A 75 -27.04 14.03 -16.95
N GLU A 76 -27.65 13.14 -16.15
CA GLU A 76 -27.33 12.92 -14.73
C GLU A 76 -26.08 12.06 -14.53
N MET A 77 -25.52 11.47 -15.60
CA MET A 77 -24.37 10.56 -15.51
C MET A 77 -23.07 11.29 -15.83
N THR A 78 -22.16 11.37 -14.85
CA THR A 78 -20.88 12.07 -15.03
C THR A 78 -19.79 11.24 -15.73
N GLY A 79 -20.01 9.93 -15.90
CA GLY A 79 -19.01 8.98 -16.40
C GLY A 79 -18.76 8.95 -17.91
N PHE A 80 -19.44 9.78 -18.74
CA PHE A 80 -19.40 9.69 -20.20
C PHE A 80 -18.64 10.81 -20.90
N SER A 81 -17.78 11.55 -20.19
CA SER A 81 -16.92 12.53 -20.85
C SER A 81 -15.97 11.86 -21.86
N ALA A 82 -15.59 12.56 -22.91
CA ALA A 82 -14.67 12.03 -23.94
C ALA A 82 -13.33 11.57 -23.35
N SER A 83 -12.84 12.24 -22.31
CA SER A 83 -11.64 11.85 -21.56
C SER A 83 -11.86 10.53 -20.82
N ASN A 84 -12.99 10.38 -20.12
CA ASN A 84 -13.28 9.13 -19.41
C ASN A 84 -13.49 7.95 -20.37
N LEU A 85 -14.17 8.15 -21.50
CA LEU A 85 -14.29 7.13 -22.56
C LEU A 85 -12.93 6.69 -23.09
N LYS A 86 -11.99 7.63 -23.25
CA LYS A 86 -10.60 7.32 -23.61
C LYS A 86 -9.93 6.44 -22.54
N TYR A 87 -10.11 6.76 -21.27
CA TYR A 87 -9.55 5.96 -20.16
C TYR A 87 -10.20 4.58 -20.05
N ILE A 88 -11.51 4.47 -20.20
CA ILE A 88 -12.23 3.18 -20.25
C ILE A 88 -11.62 2.28 -21.34
N ARG A 89 -11.39 2.81 -22.53
CA ARG A 89 -10.74 2.07 -23.61
C ARG A 89 -9.31 1.67 -23.27
N GLN A 90 -8.50 2.58 -22.69
CA GLN A 90 -7.13 2.31 -22.29
C GLN A 90 -7.06 1.25 -21.19
N TRP A 91 -7.94 1.32 -20.19
CA TRP A 91 -8.05 0.36 -19.11
C TRP A 91 -8.38 -1.04 -19.63
N HIS A 92 -9.36 -1.15 -20.52
CA HIS A 92 -9.67 -2.42 -21.17
C HIS A 92 -8.48 -2.96 -21.96
N LEU A 93 -7.84 -2.14 -22.80
CA LEU A 93 -6.67 -2.57 -23.58
C LEU A 93 -5.50 -3.01 -22.70
N PHE A 94 -5.24 -2.30 -21.61
CA PHE A 94 -4.17 -2.65 -20.67
C PHE A 94 -4.39 -4.05 -20.11
N TRP A 95 -5.54 -4.33 -19.53
CA TRP A 95 -5.80 -5.62 -18.89
C TRP A 95 -6.14 -6.76 -19.85
N ALA A 96 -6.70 -6.47 -21.02
CA ALA A 96 -6.99 -7.49 -22.04
C ALA A 96 -5.74 -8.01 -22.74
N ALA A 97 -4.66 -7.24 -22.82
CA ALA A 97 -3.40 -7.67 -23.41
C ALA A 97 -2.78 -8.86 -22.67
N ASP A 98 -2.93 -8.91 -21.35
CA ASP A 98 -2.42 -10.00 -20.52
C ASP A 98 -3.24 -11.30 -20.70
N ALA A 99 -4.55 -11.19 -20.84
CA ALA A 99 -5.43 -12.35 -21.09
C ALA A 99 -5.09 -13.05 -22.43
N ILE A 100 -4.48 -12.36 -23.36
CA ILE A 100 -4.02 -12.91 -24.66
C ILE A 100 -2.62 -13.55 -24.51
N GLY A 101 -1.75 -13.03 -23.64
CA GLY A 101 -0.35 -13.51 -23.48
C GLY A 101 -0.15 -14.71 -22.58
N GLN A 102 -1.10 -15.03 -21.69
CA GLN A 102 -0.97 -16.13 -20.72
C GLN A 102 -1.49 -17.49 -21.22
N GLN A 103 -1.84 -17.62 -22.50
CA GLN A 103 -2.20 -18.95 -23.02
C GLN A 103 -0.96 -19.80 -23.28
N PRO A 104 -0.84 -21.02 -22.69
CA PRO A 104 0.18 -21.98 -23.08
C PRO A 104 0.00 -22.30 -24.57
N VAL A 105 1.07 -22.26 -25.34
CA VAL A 105 1.15 -22.49 -26.80
C VAL A 105 0.61 -23.90 -27.24
N GLY A 106 -0.03 -24.65 -26.36
CA GLY A 106 -0.48 -26.04 -26.58
C GLY A 106 -1.99 -26.26 -26.79
N ARG A 107 -2.84 -25.23 -26.71
CA ARG A 107 -4.29 -25.36 -26.93
C ARG A 107 -4.83 -24.36 -27.98
N MET A 108 -4.31 -24.40 -29.18
CA MET A 108 -4.94 -23.82 -30.35
C MET A 108 -6.10 -24.71 -30.83
N GLY A 109 -7.22 -24.65 -30.14
CA GLY A 109 -8.49 -25.24 -30.50
C GLY A 109 -9.61 -24.22 -30.36
N GLN A 110 -9.83 -23.46 -31.43
CA GLN A 110 -11.12 -22.85 -31.82
C GLN A 110 -11.96 -22.09 -30.77
N GLN A 111 -11.39 -21.27 -29.91
CA GLN A 111 -12.18 -20.19 -29.31
C GLN A 111 -11.71 -18.85 -29.89
N PRO A 112 -12.65 -18.00 -30.43
CA PRO A 112 -12.26 -16.70 -30.97
C PRO A 112 -11.62 -15.86 -29.87
N VAL A 113 -10.43 -15.28 -30.14
CA VAL A 113 -9.68 -14.36 -29.28
C VAL A 113 -10.56 -13.24 -28.69
N ALA A 114 -11.62 -12.85 -29.41
CA ALA A 114 -12.64 -11.92 -28.99
C ALA A 114 -13.51 -12.35 -27.78
N GLN A 115 -13.58 -13.66 -27.45
CA GLN A 115 -14.37 -14.14 -26.30
C GLN A 115 -13.57 -14.16 -24.99
N LEU A 116 -12.25 -14.33 -25.04
CA LEU A 116 -11.37 -14.30 -23.88
C LEU A 116 -11.14 -12.87 -23.35
N ALA A 117 -11.12 -11.88 -24.23
CA ALA A 117 -11.04 -10.46 -23.83
C ALA A 117 -12.33 -9.91 -23.20
N LYS A 118 -13.41 -10.70 -23.11
CA LYS A 118 -14.70 -10.27 -22.56
C LYS A 118 -14.83 -10.41 -21.06
N GLN A 119 -13.95 -11.17 -20.39
CA GLN A 119 -14.02 -11.30 -18.93
C GLN A 119 -12.98 -10.42 -18.27
N PRO A 120 -13.38 -9.52 -17.36
CA PRO A 120 -12.43 -8.71 -16.60
C PRO A 120 -11.67 -9.57 -15.61
N VAL A 121 -10.44 -9.18 -15.32
CA VAL A 121 -9.70 -9.74 -14.19
C VAL A 121 -10.44 -9.37 -12.90
N SER A 122 -11.04 -10.35 -12.23
CA SER A 122 -11.93 -10.15 -11.08
C SER A 122 -11.43 -9.14 -10.01
N PRO A 123 -10.13 -9.11 -9.66
CA PRO A 123 -9.62 -8.17 -8.68
C PRO A 123 -9.78 -6.68 -9.06
N ILE A 124 -9.68 -6.31 -10.34
CA ILE A 124 -9.75 -4.90 -10.76
C ILE A 124 -11.13 -4.28 -10.57
N LEU A 125 -12.18 -5.09 -10.54
CA LEU A 125 -13.55 -4.65 -10.29
C LEU A 125 -13.82 -4.36 -8.80
N ALA A 126 -12.94 -4.81 -7.91
CA ALA A 126 -13.12 -4.68 -6.47
C ALA A 126 -12.47 -3.40 -5.89
N ILE A 127 -11.79 -2.60 -6.71
CA ILE A 127 -11.22 -1.30 -6.32
C ILE A 127 -11.92 -0.17 -7.07
N PRO A 128 -11.98 1.06 -6.49
CA PRO A 128 -12.65 2.19 -7.14
C PRO A 128 -12.04 2.56 -8.50
N TRP A 129 -12.86 3.21 -9.36
CA TRP A 129 -12.43 3.64 -10.69
C TRP A 129 -11.17 4.52 -10.66
N GLY A 130 -11.12 5.51 -9.77
CA GLY A 130 -9.95 6.39 -9.61
C GLY A 130 -8.66 5.65 -9.26
N HIS A 131 -8.73 4.54 -8.51
CA HIS A 131 -7.57 3.68 -8.23
C HIS A 131 -7.13 2.92 -9.48
N ASN A 132 -8.08 2.36 -10.23
CA ASN A 132 -7.79 1.70 -11.51
C ASN A 132 -7.05 2.65 -12.47
N LEU A 133 -7.51 3.91 -12.59
CA LEU A 133 -6.87 4.92 -13.43
C LEU A 133 -5.44 5.24 -12.95
N ALA A 134 -5.24 5.41 -11.65
CA ALA A 134 -3.90 5.67 -11.09
C ALA A 134 -2.92 4.53 -11.42
N ILE A 135 -3.36 3.28 -11.30
CA ILE A 135 -2.56 2.10 -11.60
C ILE A 135 -2.15 2.06 -13.07
N ILE A 136 -3.11 2.13 -14.01
CA ILE A 136 -2.79 2.04 -15.44
C ILE A 136 -2.00 3.24 -15.97
N ALA A 137 -2.10 4.40 -15.30
CA ALA A 137 -1.33 5.58 -15.67
C ALA A 137 0.15 5.47 -15.26
N LYS A 138 0.45 4.75 -14.17
CA LYS A 138 1.79 4.71 -13.55
C LYS A 138 2.51 3.38 -13.72
N CYS A 139 1.79 2.26 -13.73
CA CYS A 139 2.36 0.92 -13.92
C CYS A 139 2.40 0.56 -15.40
N LYS A 140 3.55 0.07 -15.86
CA LYS A 140 3.74 -0.38 -17.25
C LYS A 140 3.60 -1.90 -17.39
N GLN A 141 3.88 -2.64 -16.33
CA GLN A 141 3.87 -4.10 -16.31
C GLN A 141 2.62 -4.61 -15.57
N HIS A 142 2.03 -5.67 -16.09
CA HIS A 142 0.81 -6.25 -15.52
C HIS A 142 1.02 -6.81 -14.12
N ASP A 143 2.15 -7.49 -13.87
CA ASP A 143 2.45 -8.06 -12.56
C ASP A 143 2.54 -6.97 -11.48
N GLU A 144 3.20 -5.86 -11.81
CA GLU A 144 3.28 -4.69 -10.93
C GLU A 144 1.89 -4.08 -10.70
N ALA A 145 1.10 -3.89 -11.77
CA ALA A 145 -0.23 -3.34 -11.68
C ALA A 145 -1.16 -4.24 -10.84
N LEU A 146 -1.10 -5.56 -11.04
CA LEU A 146 -1.90 -6.54 -10.29
C LEU A 146 -1.50 -6.57 -8.80
N TYR A 147 -0.20 -6.46 -8.51
CA TYR A 147 0.29 -6.31 -7.14
C TYR A 147 -0.37 -5.12 -6.45
N TYR A 148 -0.39 -3.93 -7.07
CA TYR A 148 -1.02 -2.74 -6.47
C TYR A 148 -2.54 -2.85 -6.34
N VAL A 149 -3.22 -3.55 -7.26
CA VAL A 149 -4.63 -3.89 -7.11
C VAL A 149 -4.87 -4.72 -5.86
N GLN A 150 -4.12 -5.82 -5.68
CA GLN A 150 -4.23 -6.71 -4.54
C GLN A 150 -3.85 -6.03 -3.23
N ALA A 151 -2.77 -5.25 -3.21
CA ALA A 151 -2.33 -4.49 -2.06
C ALA A 151 -3.38 -3.44 -1.65
N THR A 152 -4.01 -2.76 -2.61
CA THR A 152 -5.11 -1.82 -2.34
C THR A 152 -6.29 -2.51 -1.66
N GLN A 153 -6.68 -3.70 -2.12
CA GLN A 153 -7.76 -4.48 -1.49
C GLN A 153 -7.40 -4.94 -0.08
N THR A 154 -6.17 -5.43 0.09
CA THR A 154 -5.70 -5.98 1.38
C THR A 154 -5.56 -4.93 2.45
N HIS A 155 -5.07 -3.75 2.08
CA HIS A 155 -4.73 -2.67 3.02
C HIS A 155 -5.76 -1.54 3.05
N GLY A 156 -6.74 -1.54 2.15
CA GLY A 156 -7.76 -0.49 2.09
C GLY A 156 -7.17 0.89 1.79
N TRP A 157 -6.16 0.96 0.91
CA TRP A 157 -5.48 2.23 0.60
C TRP A 157 -6.43 3.25 -0.01
N SER A 158 -6.35 4.50 0.45
CA SER A 158 -6.90 5.63 -0.30
C SER A 158 -6.11 5.84 -1.61
N ARG A 159 -6.68 6.59 -2.54
CA ARG A 159 -6.01 6.87 -3.81
C ARG A 159 -4.66 7.57 -3.62
N SER A 160 -4.56 8.52 -2.70
CA SER A 160 -3.31 9.22 -2.39
C SER A 160 -2.25 8.27 -1.83
N VAL A 161 -2.62 7.35 -0.94
CA VAL A 161 -1.70 6.32 -0.41
C VAL A 161 -1.26 5.38 -1.53
N LEU A 162 -2.18 4.91 -2.39
CA LEU A 162 -1.84 4.06 -3.53
C LEU A 162 -0.84 4.75 -4.47
N VAL A 163 -1.10 6.00 -4.84
CA VAL A 163 -0.20 6.77 -5.71
C VAL A 163 1.18 6.92 -5.08
N HIS A 164 1.25 7.26 -3.80
CA HIS A 164 2.52 7.33 -3.06
C HIS A 164 3.26 5.99 -3.09
N GLN A 165 2.58 4.86 -2.85
CA GLN A 165 3.20 3.54 -2.87
C GLN A 165 3.72 3.15 -4.26
N ILE A 166 3.01 3.50 -5.34
CA ILE A 166 3.47 3.29 -6.71
C ILE A 166 4.72 4.15 -6.99
N GLU A 167 4.68 5.44 -6.69
CA GLU A 167 5.77 6.38 -6.93
C GLU A 167 7.02 6.06 -6.10
N SER A 168 6.82 5.60 -4.88
CA SER A 168 7.91 5.10 -4.04
C SER A 168 8.50 3.76 -4.52
N GLY A 169 7.87 3.09 -5.50
CA GLY A 169 8.33 1.81 -6.04
C GLY A 169 8.22 0.66 -5.03
N LEU A 170 7.10 0.58 -4.28
CA LEU A 170 6.90 -0.44 -3.26
C LEU A 170 7.07 -1.86 -3.83
N TYR A 171 6.54 -2.15 -5.01
CA TYR A 171 6.63 -3.45 -5.68
C TYR A 171 8.08 -3.96 -5.80
N GLN A 172 9.04 -3.06 -6.06
CA GLN A 172 10.45 -3.41 -6.20
C GLN A 172 11.18 -3.56 -4.87
N ARG A 173 10.65 -2.99 -3.78
CA ARG A 173 11.32 -2.89 -2.47
C ARG A 173 10.81 -3.89 -1.44
N GLU A 174 9.55 -4.32 -1.54
CA GLU A 174 8.92 -5.21 -0.58
C GLU A 174 9.61 -6.59 -0.57
N GLY A 175 9.90 -7.09 0.63
CA GLY A 175 10.55 -8.38 0.82
C GLY A 175 12.03 -8.45 0.39
N LYS A 176 12.71 -7.32 0.17
CA LYS A 176 14.10 -7.28 -0.31
C LYS A 176 15.15 -7.14 0.80
N ALA A 177 14.75 -6.88 2.04
CA ALA A 177 15.66 -6.82 3.18
C ALA A 177 16.51 -8.10 3.33
N VAL A 178 17.76 -7.95 3.76
CA VAL A 178 18.59 -9.09 4.17
C VAL A 178 18.12 -9.56 5.54
N THR A 179 17.68 -10.82 5.66
CA THR A 179 17.11 -11.35 6.91
C THR A 179 17.61 -12.76 7.23
N ASN A 180 17.62 -13.12 8.50
CA ASN A 180 17.79 -14.50 8.95
C ASN A 180 16.47 -15.19 9.35
N PHE A 181 15.33 -14.65 8.95
CA PHE A 181 14.01 -15.11 9.38
C PHE A 181 13.71 -16.57 9.04
N ALA A 182 14.22 -17.06 7.90
CA ALA A 182 14.04 -18.47 7.53
C ALA A 182 14.66 -19.47 8.54
N GLN A 183 15.66 -19.02 9.31
CA GLN A 183 16.36 -19.83 10.30
C GLN A 183 15.86 -19.59 11.74
N THR A 184 15.25 -18.42 11.99
CA THR A 184 14.93 -17.93 13.34
C THR A 184 13.44 -17.85 13.65
N LEU A 185 12.57 -17.94 12.66
CA LEU A 185 11.13 -17.89 12.80
C LEU A 185 10.45 -19.13 12.18
N PRO A 186 9.27 -19.55 12.68
CA PRO A 186 8.43 -20.54 12.00
C PRO A 186 8.09 -20.11 10.57
N ALA A 187 7.98 -21.05 9.64
CA ALA A 187 7.85 -20.79 8.20
C ALA A 187 6.77 -19.75 7.84
N ALA A 188 5.54 -19.92 8.34
CA ALA A 188 4.44 -18.98 8.06
C ALA A 188 4.71 -17.57 8.59
N GLN A 189 5.36 -17.46 9.75
CA GLN A 189 5.74 -16.18 10.35
C GLN A 189 6.94 -15.56 9.63
N SER A 190 7.91 -16.37 9.22
CA SER A 190 9.09 -15.94 8.46
C SER A 190 8.69 -15.29 7.14
N ASP A 191 7.74 -15.89 6.40
CA ASP A 191 7.27 -15.35 5.12
C ASP A 191 6.55 -14.00 5.32
N LEU A 192 5.66 -13.92 6.31
CA LEU A 192 4.96 -12.68 6.63
C LEU A 192 5.93 -11.58 7.12
N ALA A 193 6.86 -11.93 8.01
CA ALA A 193 7.87 -10.99 8.51
C ALA A 193 8.80 -10.49 7.39
N ARG A 194 9.15 -11.36 6.44
CA ARG A 194 9.96 -10.96 5.27
C ARG A 194 9.21 -10.01 4.37
N GLN A 195 7.94 -10.27 4.10
CA GLN A 195 7.11 -9.42 3.23
C GLN A 195 6.88 -8.01 3.81
N MET A 196 6.86 -7.86 5.14
CA MET A 196 6.66 -6.55 5.75
C MET A 196 7.89 -5.64 5.69
N LEU A 197 9.10 -6.18 5.44
CA LEU A 197 10.32 -5.39 5.36
C LEU A 197 10.57 -4.91 3.92
N LYS A 198 11.06 -3.69 3.80
CA LYS A 198 11.43 -3.04 2.55
C LYS A 198 12.93 -2.82 2.47
N ASP A 199 13.45 -2.71 1.24
CA ASP A 199 14.83 -2.37 1.01
C ASP A 199 15.01 -1.70 -0.38
N PRO A 200 15.37 -0.42 -0.42
CA PRO A 200 15.52 0.50 0.72
C PRO A 200 14.19 1.05 1.27
N TYR A 201 14.19 1.53 2.51
CA TYR A 201 13.16 2.44 3.03
C TYR A 201 13.35 3.83 2.44
N LYS A 202 12.25 4.54 2.17
CA LYS A 202 12.26 5.90 1.60
C LYS A 202 11.74 6.92 2.61
N PHE A 203 12.61 7.81 3.06
CA PHE A 203 12.27 8.90 3.97
C PHE A 203 12.28 10.22 3.20
N ASP A 204 11.37 10.35 2.24
CA ASP A 204 11.24 11.52 1.35
C ASP A 204 10.29 12.61 1.89
N PHE A 205 9.75 12.39 3.09
CA PHE A 205 8.83 13.31 3.76
C PHE A 205 9.52 14.33 4.67
N PHE A 206 10.86 14.32 4.76
CA PHE A 206 11.67 15.36 5.40
C PHE A 206 13.03 15.49 4.72
N SER A 207 13.72 16.61 5.00
CA SER A 207 15.09 16.84 4.53
C SER A 207 16.03 16.94 5.71
N LEU A 208 17.24 16.41 5.56
CA LEU A 208 18.34 16.57 6.48
C LEU A 208 19.53 17.24 5.76
N SER A 209 20.43 17.86 6.52
CA SER A 209 21.72 18.34 6.02
C SER A 209 22.54 17.19 5.45
N ARG A 210 23.61 17.47 4.70
CA ARG A 210 24.48 16.38 4.19
C ARG A 210 25.13 15.57 5.30
N GLU A 211 25.45 16.22 6.41
CA GLU A 211 25.98 15.62 7.63
C GLU A 211 24.89 15.70 8.70
N TYR A 212 24.39 14.58 9.15
CA TYR A 212 23.38 14.44 10.20
C TYR A 212 23.73 13.28 11.13
N THR A 213 23.28 13.40 12.37
CA THR A 213 23.46 12.39 13.41
C THR A 213 22.29 11.39 13.44
N GLU A 214 22.50 10.21 14.04
CA GLU A 214 21.43 9.23 14.28
C GLU A 214 20.27 9.86 15.07
N ARG A 215 20.56 10.73 16.03
CA ARG A 215 19.58 11.43 16.85
C ARG A 215 18.74 12.44 16.06
N GLU A 216 19.33 13.13 15.08
CA GLU A 216 18.59 14.02 14.18
C GLU A 216 17.68 13.22 13.26
N LEU A 217 18.17 12.11 12.69
CA LEU A 217 17.36 11.20 11.89
C LEU A 217 16.18 10.66 12.69
N GLU A 218 16.43 10.14 13.90
CA GLU A 218 15.39 9.67 14.80
C GLU A 218 14.35 10.73 15.11
N SER A 219 14.80 11.96 15.44
CA SER A 219 13.90 13.06 15.77
C SER A 219 12.98 13.39 14.60
N ARG A 220 13.51 13.44 13.36
CA ARG A 220 12.72 13.70 12.15
C ARG A 220 11.72 12.58 11.84
N LEU A 221 12.11 11.33 12.02
CA LEU A 221 11.19 10.20 11.86
C LEU A 221 10.02 10.28 12.83
N VAL A 222 10.27 10.66 14.08
CA VAL A 222 9.22 10.79 15.11
C VAL A 222 8.37 12.06 14.89
N GLU A 223 8.94 13.19 14.47
CA GLU A 223 8.17 14.37 14.07
C GLU A 223 7.20 14.05 12.92
N HIS A 224 7.58 13.18 12.01
CA HIS A 224 6.79 12.72 10.87
C HIS A 224 6.27 11.28 11.05
N ILE A 225 5.86 10.92 12.27
CA ILE A 225 5.52 9.55 12.63
C ILE A 225 4.43 8.94 11.73
N THR A 226 3.48 9.74 11.27
CA THR A 226 2.42 9.24 10.38
C THR A 226 2.99 8.78 9.04
N GLN A 227 3.86 9.56 8.41
CA GLN A 227 4.53 9.20 7.17
C GLN A 227 5.49 8.04 7.38
N PHE A 228 6.19 8.01 8.52
CA PHE A 228 7.06 6.89 8.86
C PHE A 228 6.27 5.59 9.03
N LEU A 229 5.12 5.61 9.68
CA LEU A 229 4.24 4.43 9.80
C LEU A 229 3.69 3.99 8.43
N LEU A 230 3.36 4.92 7.53
CA LEU A 230 2.98 4.59 6.16
C LEU A 230 4.13 3.93 5.41
N GLU A 231 5.36 4.40 5.60
CA GLU A 231 6.54 3.79 4.99
C GLU A 231 6.87 2.44 5.63
N LEU A 232 6.76 2.27 6.95
CA LEU A 232 6.91 0.95 7.59
C LEU A 232 5.87 -0.05 7.07
N GLY A 233 4.63 0.37 6.93
CA GLY A 233 3.54 -0.45 6.43
C GLY A 233 2.48 -0.79 7.48
N ALA A 234 1.46 -1.55 7.06
CA ALA A 234 0.32 -1.87 7.91
C ALA A 234 0.68 -2.87 9.02
N GLY A 235 0.25 -2.56 10.23
CA GLY A 235 0.44 -3.41 11.41
C GLY A 235 1.41 -2.85 12.44
N PHE A 236 2.21 -1.86 12.10
CA PHE A 236 3.11 -1.21 13.05
C PHE A 236 2.36 -0.23 13.97
N ALA A 237 2.60 -0.34 15.26
CA ALA A 237 2.18 0.59 16.31
C ALA A 237 3.42 1.15 17.01
N TYR A 238 3.56 2.47 17.04
CA TYR A 238 4.69 3.14 17.68
C TYR A 238 4.54 3.12 19.20
N LEU A 239 5.57 2.65 19.91
CA LEU A 239 5.59 2.57 21.37
C LEU A 239 6.50 3.62 22.00
N GLY A 240 7.60 3.99 21.35
CA GLY A 240 8.50 5.00 21.90
C GLY A 240 9.82 5.14 21.16
N ARG A 241 10.53 6.22 21.50
CA ARG A 241 11.92 6.47 21.12
C ARG A 241 12.80 6.52 22.35
N GLN A 242 14.10 6.22 22.21
CA GLN A 242 15.08 6.22 23.28
C GLN A 242 14.54 5.47 24.52
N VAL A 243 13.97 4.26 24.25
CA VAL A 243 13.31 3.47 25.29
C VAL A 243 14.39 2.90 26.23
N PRO A 244 14.33 3.22 27.54
CA PRO A 244 15.34 2.76 28.46
C PRO A 244 15.17 1.26 28.76
N LEU A 245 16.31 0.54 28.79
CA LEU A 245 16.40 -0.86 29.19
C LEU A 245 17.43 -0.99 30.31
N GLN A 246 16.99 -1.46 31.47
CA GLN A 246 17.88 -1.78 32.56
C GLN A 246 18.34 -3.23 32.42
N VAL A 247 19.65 -3.45 32.27
CA VAL A 247 20.23 -4.80 32.25
C VAL A 247 21.41 -4.84 33.26
N GLY A 248 21.20 -5.55 34.34
CA GLY A 248 22.09 -5.47 35.50
C GLY A 248 22.10 -4.06 36.09
N GLU A 249 23.28 -3.50 36.31
CA GLU A 249 23.44 -2.14 36.82
C GLU A 249 23.55 -1.08 35.74
N ARG A 250 23.43 -1.47 34.45
CA ARG A 250 23.60 -0.57 33.30
C ARG A 250 22.28 -0.28 32.65
N GLU A 251 22.12 0.97 32.25
CA GLU A 251 21.02 1.45 31.43
C GLU A 251 21.44 1.56 29.97
N PHE A 252 20.57 1.09 29.08
CA PHE A 252 20.73 1.15 27.62
C PHE A 252 19.51 1.81 27.02
N PHE A 253 19.63 2.33 25.82
CA PHE A 253 18.54 3.02 25.12
C PHE A 253 18.35 2.45 23.73
N LEU A 254 17.10 2.06 23.42
CA LEU A 254 16.67 1.67 22.07
C LEU A 254 16.34 2.92 21.27
N ASP A 255 16.77 3.00 20.03
CA ASP A 255 16.41 4.15 19.18
C ASP A 255 14.90 4.23 19.02
N LEU A 256 14.25 3.20 18.47
CA LEU A 256 12.81 3.16 18.27
C LEU A 256 12.23 1.78 18.63
N LEU A 257 11.09 1.78 19.29
CA LEU A 257 10.34 0.58 19.63
C LEU A 257 8.93 0.64 19.03
N PHE A 258 8.53 -0.45 18.39
CA PHE A 258 7.21 -0.68 17.84
C PHE A 258 6.64 -2.01 18.33
N TYR A 259 5.31 -2.16 18.16
CA TYR A 259 4.62 -3.44 18.22
C TYR A 259 3.97 -3.73 16.89
N HIS A 260 4.08 -4.96 16.40
CA HIS A 260 3.45 -5.33 15.13
C HIS A 260 2.21 -6.20 15.38
N ALA A 261 1.02 -5.61 15.16
CA ALA A 261 -0.26 -6.20 15.53
C ALA A 261 -0.61 -7.50 14.79
N ARG A 262 -0.13 -7.70 13.55
CA ARG A 262 -0.40 -8.93 12.78
C ARG A 262 0.57 -10.07 13.11
N LEU A 263 1.79 -9.74 13.49
CA LEU A 263 2.82 -10.71 13.91
C LEU A 263 2.79 -10.98 15.41
N HIS A 264 2.06 -10.18 16.17
CA HIS A 264 2.01 -10.23 17.63
C HIS A 264 3.41 -10.23 18.27
N CYS A 265 4.26 -9.28 17.86
CA CYS A 265 5.63 -9.17 18.36
C CYS A 265 6.09 -7.73 18.49
N TYR A 266 7.07 -7.51 19.36
CA TYR A 266 7.81 -6.24 19.37
C TYR A 266 8.74 -6.15 18.17
N VAL A 267 8.97 -4.92 17.71
CA VAL A 267 9.94 -4.62 16.67
C VAL A 267 10.87 -3.52 17.17
N VAL A 268 12.14 -3.86 17.31
CA VAL A 268 13.21 -2.93 17.68
C VAL A 268 13.85 -2.41 16.41
N ILE A 269 13.84 -1.09 16.21
CA ILE A 269 14.52 -0.45 15.08
C ILE A 269 15.76 0.28 15.61
N GLU A 270 16.90 -0.07 15.07
CA GLU A 270 18.20 0.60 15.30
C GLU A 270 18.56 1.40 14.05
N LEU A 271 18.94 2.65 14.21
CA LEU A 271 19.28 3.56 13.14
C LEU A 271 20.79 3.74 13.03
N LYS A 272 21.32 3.77 11.80
CA LYS A 272 22.73 4.05 11.52
C LYS A 272 22.83 5.06 10.37
N THR A 273 23.59 6.13 10.57
CA THR A 273 23.80 7.18 9.56
C THR A 273 24.96 6.88 8.60
N GLY A 274 25.67 5.79 8.83
CA GLY A 274 26.75 5.26 8.01
C GLY A 274 26.41 3.93 7.36
N ASP A 275 27.46 3.27 6.92
CA ASP A 275 27.40 1.93 6.34
C ASP A 275 27.08 0.88 7.41
N PHE A 276 26.56 -0.27 6.99
CA PHE A 276 26.38 -1.41 7.86
C PHE A 276 27.72 -2.00 8.30
N GLU A 277 27.87 -2.20 9.61
CA GLU A 277 29.00 -2.90 10.20
C GLU A 277 28.50 -4.11 11.02
N PRO A 278 29.25 -5.25 11.05
CA PRO A 278 28.83 -6.46 11.79
C PRO A 278 28.54 -6.24 13.28
N GLU A 279 29.22 -5.28 13.93
CA GLU A 279 29.01 -4.91 15.32
C GLU A 279 27.60 -4.38 15.60
N HIS A 280 26.97 -3.76 14.62
CA HIS A 280 25.61 -3.26 14.73
C HIS A 280 24.60 -4.39 14.99
N ALA A 281 24.82 -5.56 14.34
CA ALA A 281 24.00 -6.74 14.55
C ALA A 281 24.15 -7.30 15.98
N GLY A 282 25.34 -7.24 16.55
CA GLY A 282 25.61 -7.64 17.95
C GLY A 282 24.84 -6.76 18.95
N LYS A 283 24.83 -5.42 18.74
CA LYS A 283 24.08 -4.47 19.58
C LYS A 283 22.58 -4.76 19.50
N LEU A 284 22.04 -4.91 18.28
CA LEU A 284 20.63 -5.19 18.06
C LEU A 284 20.22 -6.55 18.66
N ASN A 285 21.07 -7.59 18.56
CA ASN A 285 20.84 -8.89 19.19
C ASN A 285 20.66 -8.79 20.71
N PHE A 286 21.47 -7.99 21.36
CA PHE A 286 21.36 -7.72 22.78
C PHE A 286 20.02 -7.05 23.13
N TYR A 287 19.60 -6.06 22.34
CA TYR A 287 18.33 -5.36 22.58
C TYR A 287 17.12 -6.26 22.38
N ILE A 288 17.09 -7.08 21.31
CA ILE A 288 16.03 -8.07 21.10
C ILE A 288 15.91 -9.01 22.29
N LYS A 289 17.06 -9.49 22.82
CA LYS A 289 17.07 -10.37 23.98
C LYS A 289 16.49 -9.67 25.21
N ALA A 290 16.86 -8.42 25.47
CA ALA A 290 16.38 -7.66 26.61
C ALA A 290 14.85 -7.40 26.52
N ILE A 291 14.33 -7.04 25.34
CA ILE A 291 12.89 -6.88 25.13
C ILE A 291 12.15 -8.20 25.30
N ASP A 292 12.66 -9.31 24.76
CA ASP A 292 12.05 -10.63 24.93
C ASP A 292 11.93 -11.02 26.41
N GLU A 293 12.88 -10.63 27.25
CA GLU A 293 12.89 -11.00 28.68
C GLU A 293 12.08 -10.05 29.55
N GLN A 294 12.01 -8.76 29.18
CA GLN A 294 11.41 -7.74 30.04
C GLN A 294 10.01 -7.31 29.63
N TRP A 295 9.68 -7.37 28.34
CA TRP A 295 8.46 -6.79 27.78
C TRP A 295 7.53 -7.81 27.14
N ARG A 296 8.06 -8.92 26.60
CA ARG A 296 7.26 -9.92 25.88
C ARG A 296 6.29 -10.63 26.81
N GLY A 297 4.99 -10.59 26.46
CA GLY A 297 3.92 -11.32 27.14
C GLY A 297 3.75 -12.76 26.63
N GLU A 298 2.89 -13.54 27.31
CA GLU A 298 2.65 -14.96 26.97
C GLU A 298 2.09 -15.18 25.55
N GLY A 299 1.37 -14.21 24.99
CA GLY A 299 0.79 -14.28 23.66
C GLY A 299 1.71 -13.78 22.54
N ASP A 300 2.84 -13.19 22.89
CA ASP A 300 3.71 -12.55 21.91
C ASP A 300 4.70 -13.53 21.27
N GLN A 301 4.93 -13.33 20.00
CA GLN A 301 5.97 -13.99 19.24
C GLN A 301 7.34 -13.38 19.52
N PRO A 302 8.45 -14.03 19.12
CA PRO A 302 9.79 -13.48 19.31
C PRO A 302 9.94 -12.08 18.71
N THR A 303 10.58 -11.19 19.46
CA THR A 303 10.88 -9.81 19.05
C THR A 303 11.74 -9.81 17.79
N ILE A 304 11.38 -8.97 16.81
CA ILE A 304 12.13 -8.78 15.58
C ILE A 304 12.99 -7.53 15.68
N GLY A 305 14.26 -7.61 15.26
CA GLY A 305 15.14 -6.48 15.08
C GLY A 305 15.17 -6.01 13.63
N LEU A 306 15.13 -4.72 13.40
CA LEU A 306 15.35 -4.09 12.11
C LEU A 306 16.47 -3.06 12.24
N LEU A 307 17.54 -3.27 11.49
CA LEU A 307 18.63 -2.32 11.38
C LEU A 307 18.48 -1.53 10.10
N LEU A 308 18.40 -0.21 10.20
CA LEU A 308 18.32 0.72 9.10
C LEU A 308 19.65 1.46 8.96
N CYS A 309 20.34 1.31 7.84
CA CYS A 309 21.62 1.94 7.54
C CYS A 309 21.57 2.70 6.21
N LYS A 310 22.55 3.56 5.99
CA LYS A 310 22.63 4.34 4.76
C LYS A 310 23.01 3.48 3.56
N ASN A 311 23.97 2.58 3.74
CA ASN A 311 24.42 1.60 2.75
C ASN A 311 24.74 0.27 3.44
N LYS A 312 24.67 -0.83 2.69
CA LYS A 312 25.15 -2.15 3.14
C LYS A 312 25.78 -2.93 2.00
N ASP A 313 26.78 -3.70 2.32
CA ASP A 313 27.17 -4.83 1.49
C ASP A 313 26.28 -6.02 1.87
N ARG A 314 25.60 -6.58 0.86
CA ARG A 314 24.65 -7.67 1.07
C ARG A 314 25.32 -8.91 1.66
N LEU A 315 26.52 -9.25 1.16
CA LEU A 315 27.26 -10.43 1.60
C LEU A 315 27.74 -10.26 3.06
N VAL A 316 28.25 -9.07 3.39
CA VAL A 316 28.64 -8.74 4.79
C VAL A 316 27.46 -8.85 5.73
N ALA A 317 26.29 -8.34 5.34
CA ALA A 317 25.07 -8.45 6.14
C ALA A 317 24.60 -9.91 6.28
N GLU A 318 24.62 -10.70 5.21
CA GLU A 318 24.29 -12.13 5.26
C GLU A 318 25.22 -12.90 6.21
N TYR A 319 26.53 -12.64 6.15
CA TYR A 319 27.51 -13.27 7.06
C TYR A 319 27.30 -12.83 8.50
N ALA A 320 27.07 -11.53 8.76
CA ALA A 320 26.86 -11.03 10.11
C ALA A 320 25.60 -11.62 10.77
N LEU A 321 24.57 -11.94 9.97
CA LEU A 321 23.33 -12.53 10.47
C LEU A 321 23.35 -14.06 10.57
N SER A 322 24.30 -14.74 9.95
CA SER A 322 24.32 -16.22 9.80
C SER A 322 24.33 -16.97 11.14
N ASP A 323 25.07 -16.46 12.12
CA ASP A 323 25.22 -17.09 13.45
C ASP A 323 24.32 -16.45 14.53
N ILE A 324 23.46 -15.53 14.15
CA ILE A 324 22.54 -14.86 15.07
C ILE A 324 21.22 -15.65 15.16
N HIS A 325 20.87 -16.06 16.38
CA HIS A 325 19.67 -16.84 16.65
C HIS A 325 18.41 -16.01 16.92
N LYS A 326 18.52 -14.68 16.92
CA LYS A 326 17.38 -13.78 17.06
C LYS A 326 16.94 -13.26 15.69
N PRO A 327 15.60 -13.11 15.47
CA PRO A 327 15.09 -12.65 14.18
C PRO A 327 15.55 -11.22 13.88
N MET A 328 16.30 -11.05 12.80
CA MET A 328 16.80 -9.74 12.37
C MET A 328 16.66 -9.52 10.88
N GLY A 329 16.46 -8.24 10.52
CA GLY A 329 16.56 -7.73 9.17
C GLY A 329 17.49 -6.53 9.09
N VAL A 330 18.20 -6.41 7.97
CA VAL A 330 19.05 -5.25 7.63
C VAL A 330 18.54 -4.66 6.33
N SER A 331 18.21 -3.38 6.36
CA SER A 331 17.75 -2.62 5.19
C SER A 331 18.49 -1.31 5.08
N GLU A 332 18.62 -0.84 3.84
CA GLU A 332 19.04 0.53 3.59
C GLU A 332 17.88 1.49 3.76
N TYR A 333 18.19 2.76 3.94
CA TYR A 333 17.23 3.84 3.75
C TYR A 333 17.81 4.92 2.83
N THR A 334 16.91 5.61 2.12
CA THR A 334 17.24 6.76 1.29
C THR A 334 16.52 7.99 1.80
N LEU A 335 17.23 9.12 1.81
CA LEU A 335 16.64 10.44 2.00
C LEU A 335 16.50 11.06 0.62
N SER A 336 15.29 11.40 0.22
CA SER A 336 15.12 12.15 -1.01
C SER A 336 15.68 13.56 -0.81
N HIS A 337 16.76 13.85 -1.48
CA HIS A 337 17.11 15.26 -1.74
C HIS A 337 15.99 15.80 -2.62
N THR A 338 15.30 16.85 -2.13
CA THR A 338 14.23 17.54 -2.85
C THR A 338 14.48 17.55 -4.36
N LEU A 339 13.52 17.03 -5.14
CA LEU A 339 13.47 17.31 -6.57
C LEU A 339 13.67 18.81 -6.76
N PRO A 340 14.54 19.25 -7.68
CA PRO A 340 14.70 20.65 -7.98
C PRO A 340 13.31 21.27 -8.22
N GLU A 341 13.02 22.42 -7.63
CA GLU A 341 11.73 23.13 -7.77
C GLU A 341 11.28 23.24 -9.23
N SER A 342 12.23 23.26 -10.17
CA SER A 342 12.00 23.28 -11.61
C SER A 342 11.30 22.03 -12.19
N LEU A 343 11.19 20.94 -11.46
CA LEU A 343 10.48 19.72 -11.87
C LEU A 343 9.14 19.54 -11.13
N ARG A 344 8.92 20.19 -9.99
CA ARG A 344 7.65 20.19 -9.28
C ARG A 344 6.53 20.83 -10.12
N ASP A 345 6.84 21.89 -10.81
CA ASP A 345 5.87 22.69 -11.59
C ASP A 345 5.52 22.08 -12.97
N LYS A 346 6.18 20.99 -13.37
CA LYS A 346 5.95 20.34 -14.69
C LYS A 346 5.12 19.07 -14.66
N LEU A 347 4.81 18.57 -13.49
CA LEU A 347 3.89 17.41 -13.35
C LEU A 347 2.52 17.96 -12.99
N PRO A 348 1.46 17.65 -13.73
CA PRO A 348 0.10 18.01 -13.31
C PRO A 348 -0.14 17.40 -11.93
N SER A 349 -0.56 18.24 -10.98
CA SER A 349 -0.90 17.76 -9.64
C SER A 349 -2.06 16.76 -9.71
N ILE A 350 -2.18 15.92 -8.69
CA ILE A 350 -3.29 14.94 -8.60
C ILE A 350 -4.62 15.69 -8.69
N GLU A 351 -4.71 16.87 -8.05
CA GLU A 351 -5.87 17.77 -8.07
C GLU A 351 -6.13 18.34 -9.47
N ALA A 352 -5.10 18.58 -10.26
CA ALA A 352 -5.27 19.03 -11.65
C ALA A 352 -5.84 17.90 -12.53
N ILE A 353 -5.40 16.66 -12.30
CA ILE A 353 -5.94 15.47 -12.97
C ILE A 353 -7.39 15.20 -12.50
N GLU A 354 -7.68 15.36 -11.21
CA GLU A 354 -9.00 15.21 -10.61
C GLU A 354 -10.00 16.23 -11.17
N ARG A 355 -9.58 17.49 -11.24
CA ARG A 355 -10.38 18.58 -11.81
C ARG A 355 -10.67 18.37 -13.29
N GLU A 356 -9.69 17.90 -14.06
CA GLU A 356 -9.85 17.58 -15.48
C GLU A 356 -10.73 16.36 -15.71
N LEU A 357 -10.81 15.45 -14.72
CA LEU A 357 -11.64 14.24 -14.73
C LEU A 357 -13.05 14.47 -14.15
N GLY A 358 -13.31 15.65 -13.54
CA GLY A 358 -14.58 15.93 -12.86
C GLY A 358 -14.83 15.03 -11.65
N LEU A 359 -13.75 14.55 -10.99
CA LEU A 359 -13.82 13.65 -9.84
C LEU A 359 -13.79 14.41 -8.49
N ASP A 360 -13.73 15.74 -8.50
CA ASP A 360 -13.62 16.63 -7.33
C ASP A 360 -14.81 16.54 -6.33
N GLY A 361 -15.79 15.70 -6.58
CA GLY A 361 -16.98 15.58 -5.73
C GLY A 361 -17.28 14.19 -5.17
N LEU A 362 -16.43 13.18 -5.41
CA LEU A 362 -16.76 11.80 -5.01
C LEU A 362 -16.10 11.34 -3.70
N ASP A 363 -15.05 12.03 -3.25
CA ASP A 363 -14.35 11.67 -2.00
C ASP A 363 -14.90 12.39 -0.74
N ASP A 364 -15.71 13.46 -0.87
CA ASP A 364 -16.28 14.20 0.26
C ASP A 364 -17.65 13.68 0.74
N ALA A 365 -18.23 12.70 0.08
CA ALA A 365 -19.53 12.12 0.49
C ALA A 365 -19.42 11.06 1.62
N GLY A 366 -18.22 10.84 2.17
CA GLY A 366 -17.96 9.85 3.22
C GLY A 366 -17.64 10.39 4.61
N GLY A 367 -17.67 11.70 4.82
CA GLY A 367 -17.14 12.30 6.05
C GLY A 367 -17.98 13.37 6.72
N GLU A 368 -19.32 13.26 6.75
CA GLU A 368 -20.16 13.95 7.75
C GLU A 368 -21.52 13.24 7.83
N VAL A 369 -21.70 12.39 8.80
CA VAL A 369 -22.81 12.30 9.78
C VAL A 369 -22.40 11.31 10.89
#